data_070429a444089a1308a450db9bb9a10d
#
_entry.id   070429a444089a1308a450db9bb9a10d
#
_cell.length_a   1.000
_cell.length_b   1.000
_cell.length_c   1.000
_cell.angle_alpha   90.00
_cell.angle_beta   90.00
_cell.angle_gamma   90.00
#
_symmetry.space_group_name_H-M   'P 1'
#
loop_
_entity.id
_entity.type
_entity.pdbx_description
1 polymer ?
#
loop_
_entity_poly.entity_id
_entity_poly.type
_entity_poly.pdbx_seq_one_letter_code
_entity_poly.pdbx_strand_id
1 'polypeptide(L)'
;LNKFDQNLFSKEKFGIVSFLRKKIFSQKPRIPIGPDTDIMASDVLAFSILAFSPEEFQIDLGLSVDEALDIVESNFYIESDEIAGYDFTDFESKETFEREPMISIEWSSMIAISYLKAADYYKHLYSLSGKEEEKRRFDKYASRAKRILDNLDKKALPYVRERIAYPYATKSSEQVFPFAPWWRTPTGGNQNKLAGSLAGTCWRLFAEKEFNPFEVHKK
;
A
#
# COMPACT_ATOMS: atom_id res chain seq x y z
N LEU A 1 15.88 -5.14 -28.59
CA LEU A 1 15.45 -5.62 -27.29
C LEU A 1 14.53 -6.80 -27.50
N ASN A 2 15.02 -7.98 -27.13
CA ASN A 2 14.32 -9.25 -27.25
C ASN A 2 12.92 -9.08 -26.62
N LYS A 3 11.90 -9.46 -27.40
CA LYS A 3 10.60 -9.74 -26.84
C LYS A 3 10.86 -10.73 -25.70
N PHE A 4 10.71 -10.27 -24.45
CA PHE A 4 10.61 -11.18 -23.33
C PHE A 4 9.54 -12.19 -23.76
N ASP A 5 9.89 -13.45 -23.78
CA ASP A 5 8.97 -14.49 -24.18
C ASP A 5 7.80 -14.45 -23.22
N GLN A 6 6.69 -13.87 -23.66
CA GLN A 6 5.46 -13.71 -22.83
C GLN A 6 4.95 -15.08 -22.33
N ASN A 7 5.42 -16.16 -22.93
CA ASN A 7 5.07 -17.52 -22.54
C ASN A 7 5.97 -18.08 -21.45
N LEU A 8 7.17 -17.51 -21.23
CA LEU A 8 8.14 -18.07 -20.27
C LEU A 8 7.60 -18.12 -18.83
N PHE A 9 6.81 -17.10 -18.44
CA PHE A 9 6.23 -17.00 -17.09
C PHE A 9 4.70 -17.16 -17.06
N SER A 10 4.09 -17.62 -18.14
CA SER A 10 2.63 -17.76 -18.22
C SER A 10 2.07 -18.75 -17.21
N LYS A 11 2.78 -19.83 -16.94
CA LYS A 11 2.38 -20.88 -15.99
C LYS A 11 2.48 -20.37 -14.55
N GLU A 12 3.56 -19.67 -14.22
CA GLU A 12 3.79 -19.06 -12.91
C GLU A 12 2.78 -17.95 -12.65
N LYS A 13 2.54 -17.06 -13.62
CA LYS A 13 1.49 -16.05 -13.54
C LYS A 13 0.13 -16.69 -13.29
N PHE A 14 -0.22 -17.74 -14.02
CA PHE A 14 -1.49 -18.44 -13.85
C PHE A 14 -1.62 -19.07 -12.45
N GLY A 15 -0.58 -19.66 -11.93
CA GLY A 15 -0.55 -20.22 -10.57
C GLY A 15 -0.79 -19.17 -9.49
N ILE A 16 -0.12 -18.02 -9.59
CA ILE A 16 -0.28 -16.90 -8.67
C ILE A 16 -1.69 -16.33 -8.75
N VAL A 17 -2.19 -16.05 -9.95
CA VAL A 17 -3.55 -15.53 -10.17
C VAL A 17 -4.60 -16.50 -9.63
N SER A 18 -4.46 -17.79 -9.88
CA SER A 18 -5.38 -18.81 -9.34
C SER A 18 -5.38 -18.85 -7.82
N PHE A 19 -4.20 -18.73 -7.20
CA PHE A 19 -4.07 -18.65 -5.75
C PHE A 19 -4.75 -17.40 -5.19
N LEU A 20 -4.46 -16.23 -5.75
CA LEU A 20 -5.07 -14.97 -5.31
C LEU A 20 -6.59 -15.01 -5.46
N ARG A 21 -7.12 -15.47 -6.61
CA ARG A 21 -8.57 -15.64 -6.83
C ARG A 21 -9.20 -16.52 -5.75
N LYS A 22 -8.60 -17.68 -5.44
CA LYS A 22 -9.11 -18.58 -4.44
C LYS A 22 -9.19 -17.94 -3.06
N LYS A 23 -8.25 -17.08 -2.73
CA LYS A 23 -8.19 -16.37 -1.43
C LYS A 23 -9.14 -15.17 -1.38
N ILE A 24 -9.26 -14.41 -2.46
CA ILE A 24 -10.17 -13.25 -2.54
C ILE A 24 -11.63 -13.68 -2.48
N PHE A 25 -12.00 -14.77 -3.17
CA PHE A 25 -13.38 -15.30 -3.21
C PHE A 25 -13.72 -16.27 -2.07
N SER A 26 -12.83 -16.48 -1.10
CA SER A 26 -13.23 -17.11 0.15
C SER A 26 -14.25 -16.21 0.88
N GLN A 27 -15.09 -16.76 1.76
CA GLN A 27 -16.28 -16.10 2.36
C GLN A 27 -16.08 -14.67 2.91
N LYS A 28 -14.84 -14.25 3.12
CA LYS A 28 -14.43 -12.86 3.35
C LYS A 28 -13.37 -12.53 2.30
N PRO A 29 -13.52 -11.45 1.50
CA PRO A 29 -12.48 -11.06 0.56
C PRO A 29 -11.22 -10.63 1.34
N ARG A 30 -10.26 -11.52 1.44
CA ARG A 30 -9.00 -11.34 2.17
C ARG A 30 -7.85 -11.84 1.31
N ILE A 31 -6.81 -11.03 1.22
CA ILE A 31 -5.53 -11.47 0.64
C ILE A 31 -4.54 -11.59 1.81
N PRO A 32 -4.36 -12.79 2.35
CA PRO A 32 -3.43 -12.99 3.45
C PRO A 32 -1.98 -12.92 2.98
N ILE A 33 -1.06 -12.73 3.92
CA ILE A 33 0.39 -12.69 3.67
C ILE A 33 0.98 -14.02 3.20
N GLY A 34 0.22 -15.12 3.33
CA GLY A 34 0.68 -16.46 2.94
C GLY A 34 -0.45 -17.47 2.88
N PRO A 35 -0.18 -18.70 2.40
CA PRO A 35 -1.20 -19.72 2.16
C PRO A 35 -1.85 -20.26 3.44
N ASP A 36 -1.12 -20.27 4.54
CA ASP A 36 -1.50 -20.94 5.79
C ASP A 36 -1.83 -19.95 6.93
N THR A 37 -2.20 -18.71 6.57
CA THR A 37 -2.53 -17.67 7.55
C THR A 37 -3.71 -16.83 7.06
N ASP A 38 -4.50 -16.32 8.01
CA ASP A 38 -5.56 -15.35 7.73
C ASP A 38 -5.13 -13.90 8.01
N ILE A 39 -3.87 -13.70 8.41
CA ILE A 39 -3.32 -12.36 8.67
C ILE A 39 -3.22 -11.60 7.35
N MET A 40 -3.83 -10.43 7.30
CA MET A 40 -3.65 -9.49 6.20
C MET A 40 -2.60 -8.46 6.53
N ALA A 41 -1.78 -8.11 5.53
CA ALA A 41 -0.86 -6.98 5.60
C ALA A 41 -1.21 -5.95 4.52
N SER A 42 -1.14 -4.68 4.89
CA SER A 42 -1.62 -3.60 4.02
C SER A 42 -0.79 -3.42 2.75
N ASP A 43 0.48 -3.85 2.75
CA ASP A 43 1.36 -3.83 1.58
C ASP A 43 0.94 -4.85 0.51
N VAL A 44 0.38 -5.99 0.88
CA VAL A 44 0.02 -7.05 -0.08
C VAL A 44 -1.02 -6.56 -1.09
N LEU A 45 -2.08 -5.87 -0.62
CA LEU A 45 -3.07 -5.26 -1.50
C LEU A 45 -2.49 -4.09 -2.30
N ALA A 46 -1.68 -3.24 -1.65
CA ALA A 46 -1.01 -2.15 -2.33
C ALA A 46 -0.11 -2.65 -3.47
N PHE A 47 0.76 -3.65 -3.22
CA PHE A 47 1.58 -4.27 -4.26
C PHE A 47 0.74 -4.86 -5.39
N SER A 48 -0.36 -5.52 -5.07
CA SER A 48 -1.24 -6.08 -6.09
C SER A 48 -1.83 -5.01 -6.99
N ILE A 49 -2.33 -3.90 -6.42
CA ILE A 49 -2.86 -2.76 -7.20
C ILE A 49 -1.75 -2.12 -8.04
N LEU A 50 -0.53 -2.02 -7.52
CA LEU A 50 0.58 -1.40 -8.24
C LEU A 50 1.13 -2.30 -9.37
N ALA A 51 1.09 -3.62 -9.19
CA ALA A 51 1.63 -4.60 -10.14
C ALA A 51 0.74 -4.84 -11.36
N PHE A 52 -0.59 -4.83 -11.19
CA PHE A 52 -1.57 -5.06 -12.27
C PHE A 52 -2.14 -3.73 -12.78
N SER A 53 -2.50 -3.66 -14.07
CA SER A 53 -3.39 -2.58 -14.51
C SER A 53 -4.77 -2.75 -13.85
N PRO A 54 -5.58 -1.69 -13.70
CA PRO A 54 -6.92 -1.82 -13.13
C PRO A 54 -7.82 -2.80 -13.89
N GLU A 55 -7.67 -2.91 -15.21
CA GLU A 55 -8.38 -3.87 -16.04
C GLU A 55 -7.91 -5.31 -15.80
N GLU A 56 -6.57 -5.53 -15.76
CA GLU A 56 -6.01 -6.85 -15.42
C GLU A 56 -6.40 -7.27 -14.01
N PHE A 57 -6.42 -6.33 -13.06
CA PHE A 57 -6.82 -6.59 -11.68
C PHE A 57 -8.27 -7.10 -11.64
N GLN A 58 -9.18 -6.46 -12.36
CA GLN A 58 -10.57 -6.89 -12.49
C GLN A 58 -10.68 -8.24 -13.22
N ILE A 59 -10.00 -8.43 -14.33
CA ILE A 59 -10.08 -9.64 -15.16
C ILE A 59 -9.40 -10.81 -14.48
N ASP A 60 -8.16 -10.59 -14.01
CA ASP A 60 -7.31 -11.65 -13.48
C ASP A 60 -7.65 -12.02 -12.03
N LEU A 61 -8.04 -11.06 -11.20
CA LEU A 61 -8.34 -11.29 -9.79
C LEU A 61 -9.84 -11.29 -9.49
N GLY A 62 -10.66 -10.71 -10.38
CA GLY A 62 -12.11 -10.62 -10.21
C GLY A 62 -12.53 -9.62 -9.15
N LEU A 63 -11.65 -8.68 -8.81
CA LEU A 63 -11.84 -7.62 -7.83
C LEU A 63 -11.57 -6.28 -8.50
N SER A 64 -12.49 -5.34 -8.43
CA SER A 64 -12.22 -4.00 -8.94
C SER A 64 -11.21 -3.26 -8.07
N VAL A 65 -10.52 -2.28 -8.63
CA VAL A 65 -9.61 -1.43 -7.86
C VAL A 65 -10.34 -0.68 -6.74
N ASP A 66 -11.62 -0.32 -6.95
CA ASP A 66 -12.46 0.31 -5.94
C ASP A 66 -12.67 -0.60 -4.72
N GLU A 67 -13.09 -1.86 -4.97
CA GLU A 67 -13.29 -2.85 -3.92
C GLU A 67 -11.99 -3.14 -3.16
N ALA A 68 -10.86 -3.23 -3.87
CA ALA A 68 -9.55 -3.43 -3.24
C ALA A 68 -9.16 -2.25 -2.34
N LEU A 69 -9.38 -1.02 -2.79
CA LEU A 69 -9.11 0.18 -1.98
C LEU A 69 -10.08 0.32 -0.80
N ASP A 70 -11.34 -0.10 -0.95
CA ASP A 70 -12.31 -0.14 0.15
C ASP A 70 -11.92 -1.20 1.21
N ILE A 71 -11.33 -2.35 0.78
CA ILE A 71 -10.76 -3.34 1.72
C ILE A 71 -9.57 -2.73 2.47
N VAL A 72 -8.66 -2.04 1.78
CA VAL A 72 -7.53 -1.35 2.41
C VAL A 72 -8.03 -0.33 3.45
N GLU A 73 -9.00 0.48 3.08
CA GLU A 73 -9.57 1.50 3.94
C GLU A 73 -10.22 0.91 5.20
N SER A 74 -11.04 -0.11 5.04
CA SER A 74 -11.83 -0.68 6.14
C SER A 74 -11.01 -1.53 7.12
N ASN A 75 -9.88 -2.08 6.70
CA ASN A 75 -9.10 -3.00 7.54
C ASN A 75 -7.82 -2.38 8.13
N PHE A 76 -7.27 -1.34 7.52
CA PHE A 76 -5.95 -0.84 7.89
C PHE A 76 -5.91 0.65 8.21
N TYR A 77 -6.92 1.44 7.79
CA TYR A 77 -6.91 2.87 8.06
C TYR A 77 -7.06 3.16 9.54
N ILE A 78 -6.15 3.98 10.05
CA ILE A 78 -6.17 4.42 11.45
C ILE A 78 -5.86 5.91 11.55
N GLU A 79 -6.33 6.49 12.64
CA GLU A 79 -5.96 7.84 13.08
C GLU A 79 -5.26 7.72 14.44
N SER A 80 -4.10 8.31 14.55
CA SER A 80 -3.28 8.28 15.77
C SER A 80 -2.42 9.53 15.84
N ASP A 81 -2.37 10.17 17.01
CA ASP A 81 -1.48 11.30 17.28
C ASP A 81 -1.56 12.43 16.23
N GLU A 82 -2.77 12.87 15.90
CA GLU A 82 -3.08 13.94 14.93
C GLU A 82 -2.70 13.64 13.47
N ILE A 83 -2.33 12.41 13.17
CA ILE A 83 -2.08 11.96 11.81
C ILE A 83 -2.95 10.77 11.45
N ALA A 84 -3.13 10.56 10.15
CA ALA A 84 -3.90 9.46 9.61
C ALA A 84 -3.10 8.73 8.53
N GLY A 85 -3.25 7.42 8.48
CA GLY A 85 -2.56 6.56 7.53
C GLY A 85 -2.98 5.10 7.72
N TYR A 86 -2.12 4.18 7.35
CA TYR A 86 -2.42 2.76 7.37
C TYR A 86 -1.47 2.00 8.28
N ASP A 87 -2.05 1.09 9.04
CA ASP A 87 -1.31 0.16 9.87
C ASP A 87 -0.73 -0.98 9.03
N PHE A 88 0.19 -1.73 9.60
CA PHE A 88 0.84 -2.88 8.97
C PHE A 88 -0.12 -4.05 8.77
N THR A 89 -0.95 -4.34 9.77
CA THR A 89 -1.87 -5.48 9.77
C THR A 89 -3.30 -5.05 10.03
N ASP A 90 -4.25 -5.88 9.63
CA ASP A 90 -5.67 -5.67 9.89
C ASP A 90 -6.03 -5.63 11.39
N PHE A 91 -7.22 -5.12 11.70
CA PHE A 91 -7.66 -4.94 13.09
C PHE A 91 -7.73 -6.25 13.88
N GLU A 92 -8.23 -7.32 13.26
CA GLU A 92 -8.34 -8.64 13.89
C GLU A 92 -6.97 -9.20 14.30
N SER A 93 -5.96 -9.03 13.44
CA SER A 93 -4.59 -9.44 13.75
C SER A 93 -3.96 -8.61 14.86
N LYS A 94 -4.24 -7.31 14.94
CA LYS A 94 -3.76 -6.43 16.02
C LYS A 94 -4.30 -6.86 17.38
N GLU A 95 -5.59 -7.14 17.46
CA GLU A 95 -6.24 -7.60 18.70
C GLU A 95 -5.65 -8.94 19.16
N THR A 96 -5.47 -9.90 18.24
CA THR A 96 -4.89 -11.20 18.54
C THR A 96 -3.47 -11.11 19.13
N PHE A 97 -2.69 -10.12 18.69
CA PHE A 97 -1.30 -9.95 19.13
C PHE A 97 -1.11 -8.80 20.14
N GLU A 98 -2.18 -8.25 20.66
CA GLU A 98 -2.15 -7.16 21.68
C GLU A 98 -1.25 -5.98 21.27
N ARG A 99 -1.15 -5.74 19.96
CA ARG A 99 -0.28 -4.70 19.41
C ARG A 99 -1.00 -3.36 19.32
N GLU A 100 -0.36 -2.31 19.82
CA GLU A 100 -0.88 -0.96 19.62
C GLU A 100 -0.93 -0.58 18.13
N PRO A 101 -2.01 0.10 17.68
CA PRO A 101 -2.09 0.65 16.34
C PRO A 101 -0.96 1.65 16.07
N MET A 102 -0.32 1.54 14.89
CA MET A 102 0.72 2.46 14.46
C MET A 102 0.70 2.63 12.94
N ILE A 103 0.95 3.83 12.46
CA ILE A 103 0.97 4.12 11.03
C ILE A 103 2.33 3.74 10.46
N SER A 104 2.34 2.88 9.45
CA SER A 104 3.51 2.61 8.63
C SER A 104 3.69 3.74 7.61
N ILE A 105 4.83 4.41 7.64
CA ILE A 105 5.14 5.45 6.65
C ILE A 105 5.38 4.82 5.27
N GLU A 106 6.10 3.71 5.24
CA GLU A 106 6.39 2.96 4.03
C GLU A 106 5.10 2.50 3.34
N TRP A 107 4.28 1.72 4.04
CA TRP A 107 3.10 1.10 3.45
C TRP A 107 1.98 2.10 3.18
N SER A 108 1.84 3.12 4.02
CA SER A 108 0.92 4.24 3.72
C SER A 108 1.32 4.99 2.45
N SER A 109 2.63 5.13 2.19
CA SER A 109 3.11 5.74 0.94
C SER A 109 2.82 4.86 -0.28
N MET A 110 3.00 3.53 -0.17
CA MET A 110 2.59 2.58 -1.23
C MET A 110 1.10 2.66 -1.53
N ILE A 111 0.28 2.72 -0.48
CA ILE A 111 -1.18 2.85 -0.61
C ILE A 111 -1.55 4.19 -1.24
N ALA A 112 -0.84 5.28 -0.92
CA ALA A 112 -1.04 6.55 -1.60
C ALA A 112 -0.75 6.47 -3.12
N ILE A 113 0.31 5.76 -3.54
CA ILE A 113 0.58 5.51 -4.96
C ILE A 113 -0.54 4.65 -5.59
N SER A 114 -1.09 3.68 -4.85
CA SER A 114 -2.22 2.88 -5.34
C SER A 114 -3.46 3.74 -5.58
N TYR A 115 -3.73 4.72 -4.72
CA TYR A 115 -4.79 5.71 -4.95
C TYR A 115 -4.52 6.61 -6.16
N LEU A 116 -3.25 7.05 -6.36
CA LEU A 116 -2.88 7.83 -7.54
C LEU A 116 -3.08 7.02 -8.82
N LYS A 117 -2.70 5.76 -8.83
CA LYS A 117 -2.93 4.86 -9.96
C LYS A 117 -4.41 4.68 -10.28
N ALA A 118 -5.26 4.51 -9.27
CA ALA A 118 -6.71 4.46 -9.44
C ALA A 118 -7.26 5.82 -9.96
N ALA A 119 -6.75 6.93 -9.46
CA ALA A 119 -7.10 8.26 -9.94
C ALA A 119 -6.77 8.42 -11.44
N ASP A 120 -5.57 8.06 -11.86
CA ASP A 120 -5.16 8.15 -13.27
C ASP A 120 -6.02 7.27 -14.18
N TYR A 121 -6.39 6.08 -13.73
CA TYR A 121 -7.31 5.20 -14.43
C TYR A 121 -8.66 5.87 -14.66
N TYR A 122 -9.29 6.43 -13.62
CA TYR A 122 -10.58 7.11 -13.75
C TYR A 122 -10.49 8.42 -14.52
N LYS A 123 -9.38 9.14 -14.44
CA LYS A 123 -9.10 10.31 -15.28
C LYS A 123 -9.06 9.93 -16.76
N HIS A 124 -8.43 8.80 -17.08
CA HIS A 124 -8.43 8.27 -18.45
C HIS A 124 -9.83 7.89 -18.91
N LEU A 125 -10.59 7.14 -18.12
CA LEU A 125 -11.96 6.77 -18.44
C LEU A 125 -12.86 8.00 -18.64
N TYR A 126 -12.73 9.01 -17.78
CA TYR A 126 -13.46 10.27 -17.92
C TYR A 126 -13.11 10.98 -19.24
N SER A 127 -11.84 11.00 -19.61
CA SER A 127 -11.40 11.62 -20.89
C SER A 127 -12.01 10.94 -22.13
N LEU A 128 -12.35 9.66 -22.03
CA LEU A 128 -12.94 8.89 -23.12
C LEU A 128 -14.48 8.97 -23.14
N SER A 129 -15.10 8.98 -21.98
CA SER A 129 -16.55 8.82 -21.83
C SER A 129 -17.29 10.11 -21.50
N GLY A 130 -16.62 11.08 -20.85
CA GLY A 130 -17.23 12.29 -20.31
C GLY A 130 -18.18 12.06 -19.13
N LYS A 131 -18.21 10.86 -18.53
CA LYS A 131 -19.14 10.53 -17.45
C LYS A 131 -18.71 11.16 -16.12
N GLU A 132 -19.58 11.95 -15.51
CA GLU A 132 -19.32 12.62 -14.24
C GLU A 132 -19.03 11.65 -13.07
N GLU A 133 -19.46 10.40 -13.15
CA GLU A 133 -19.14 9.37 -12.17
C GLU A 133 -17.63 9.06 -12.13
N GLU A 134 -17.01 8.96 -13.32
CA GLU A 134 -15.56 8.70 -13.44
C GLU A 134 -14.75 9.88 -12.95
N LYS A 135 -15.23 11.11 -13.21
CA LYS A 135 -14.64 12.31 -12.63
C LYS A 135 -14.70 12.32 -11.11
N ARG A 136 -15.86 11.98 -10.54
CA ARG A 136 -16.00 11.91 -9.07
C ARG A 136 -15.04 10.89 -8.44
N ARG A 137 -14.84 9.74 -9.08
CA ARG A 137 -13.88 8.72 -8.62
C ARG A 137 -12.44 9.22 -8.74
N PHE A 138 -12.09 9.86 -9.84
CA PHE A 138 -10.79 10.52 -9.98
C PHE A 138 -10.54 11.51 -8.84
N ASP A 139 -11.48 12.46 -8.62
CA ASP A 139 -11.35 13.48 -7.58
C ASP A 139 -11.27 12.87 -6.16
N LYS A 140 -12.06 11.82 -5.89
CA LYS A 140 -12.04 11.03 -4.63
C LYS A 140 -10.64 10.48 -4.37
N TYR A 141 -10.07 9.78 -5.33
CA TYR A 141 -8.81 9.06 -5.14
C TYR A 141 -7.60 9.99 -5.12
N ALA A 142 -7.56 10.99 -5.99
CA ALA A 142 -6.51 12.02 -5.96
C ALA A 142 -6.50 12.77 -4.62
N SER A 143 -7.67 13.18 -4.13
CA SER A 143 -7.79 13.84 -2.83
C SER A 143 -7.39 12.94 -1.68
N ARG A 144 -7.70 11.62 -1.76
CA ARG A 144 -7.33 10.66 -0.72
C ARG A 144 -5.82 10.47 -0.65
N ALA A 145 -5.16 10.28 -1.80
CA ALA A 145 -3.70 10.17 -1.88
C ALA A 145 -3.02 11.41 -1.28
N LYS A 146 -3.45 12.60 -1.71
CA LYS A 146 -2.92 13.85 -1.18
C LYS A 146 -3.06 13.94 0.34
N ARG A 147 -4.26 13.64 0.89
CA ARG A 147 -4.50 13.68 2.34
C ARG A 147 -3.59 12.74 3.12
N ILE A 148 -3.33 11.53 2.59
CA ILE A 148 -2.39 10.59 3.19
C ILE A 148 -0.99 11.22 3.24
N LEU A 149 -0.49 11.68 2.11
CA LEU A 149 0.87 12.24 2.01
C LEU A 149 1.04 13.47 2.91
N ASP A 150 0.07 14.40 2.91
CA ASP A 150 0.07 15.57 3.80
C ASP A 150 0.11 15.18 5.30
N ASN A 151 -0.51 14.04 5.67
CA ASN A 151 -0.44 13.52 7.02
C ASN A 151 0.93 12.92 7.34
N LEU A 152 1.50 12.14 6.42
CA LEU A 152 2.82 11.54 6.62
C LEU A 152 3.92 12.59 6.77
N ASP A 153 3.80 13.72 6.07
CA ASP A 153 4.76 14.82 6.13
C ASP A 153 4.88 15.45 7.53
N LYS A 154 3.84 15.35 8.35
CA LYS A 154 3.89 15.79 9.75
C LYS A 154 4.89 14.97 10.60
N LYS A 155 5.32 13.81 10.15
CA LYS A 155 6.31 12.95 10.80
C LYS A 155 7.68 12.97 10.13
N ALA A 156 7.89 13.91 9.21
CA ALA A 156 9.20 14.12 8.59
C ALA A 156 10.25 14.46 9.66
N LEU A 157 11.37 13.79 9.60
CA LEU A 157 12.49 13.99 10.52
C LEU A 157 13.53 14.90 9.87
N PRO A 158 13.95 15.98 10.52
CA PRO A 158 15.06 16.79 10.02
C PRO A 158 16.35 15.95 10.02
N TYR A 159 17.05 15.98 8.92
CA TYR A 159 18.30 15.28 8.73
C TYR A 159 19.43 16.25 8.37
N VAL A 160 20.67 15.78 8.30
CA VAL A 160 21.84 16.63 8.05
C VAL A 160 21.71 17.38 6.71
N ARG A 161 22.03 18.70 6.69
CA ARG A 161 22.05 19.54 5.49
C ARG A 161 20.69 19.72 4.80
N GLU A 162 19.66 20.09 5.56
CA GLU A 162 18.31 20.36 5.03
C GLU A 162 17.62 19.16 4.34
N ARG A 163 18.13 17.95 4.55
CA ARG A 163 17.52 16.73 4.06
C ARG A 163 16.44 16.27 5.02
N ILE A 164 15.45 15.60 4.48
CA ILE A 164 14.34 15.02 5.22
C ILE A 164 14.47 13.50 5.16
N ALA A 165 14.22 12.84 6.28
CA ALA A 165 14.02 11.41 6.34
C ALA A 165 12.65 11.13 6.97
N TYR A 166 12.09 9.97 6.70
CA TYR A 166 10.85 9.52 7.32
C TYR A 166 11.13 8.32 8.21
N PRO A 167 10.48 8.21 9.37
CA PRO A 167 10.61 7.02 10.20
C PRO A 167 9.93 5.84 9.52
N TYR A 168 10.18 4.63 10.00
CA TYR A 168 9.51 3.43 9.50
C TYR A 168 8.02 3.43 9.89
N ALA A 169 7.74 3.81 11.13
CA ALA A 169 6.39 3.91 11.68
C ALA A 169 6.28 5.09 12.66
N THR A 170 5.06 5.43 13.05
CA THR A 170 4.79 6.56 13.95
C THR A 170 5.13 6.31 15.40
N LYS A 171 5.23 5.04 15.79
CA LYS A 171 5.61 4.62 17.15
C LYS A 171 6.74 3.60 17.10
N SER A 172 7.55 3.55 18.14
CA SER A 172 8.43 2.42 18.38
C SER A 172 7.61 1.28 18.97
N SER A 173 7.83 0.06 18.51
CA SER A 173 7.22 -1.13 19.07
C SER A 173 8.25 -2.24 19.18
N GLU A 174 8.16 -3.01 20.24
CA GLU A 174 8.97 -4.21 20.39
C GLU A 174 8.50 -5.33 19.46
N GLN A 175 7.23 -5.31 19.08
CA GLN A 175 6.66 -6.29 18.17
C GLN A 175 5.77 -5.58 17.16
N VAL A 176 6.16 -5.58 15.89
CA VAL A 176 5.38 -4.97 14.80
C VAL A 176 4.59 -6.01 14.04
N PHE A 177 5.20 -7.18 13.80
CA PHE A 177 4.59 -8.25 13.04
C PHE A 177 4.36 -9.49 13.90
N PRO A 178 3.13 -10.02 13.93
CA PRO A 178 2.83 -11.26 14.64
C PRO A 178 3.61 -12.46 14.09
N PHE A 179 3.94 -12.43 12.80
CA PHE A 179 4.71 -13.47 12.09
C PHE A 179 6.24 -13.26 12.11
N ALA A 180 6.69 -12.13 12.68
CA ALA A 180 8.10 -11.80 12.83
C ALA A 180 8.37 -11.18 14.20
N PRO A 181 8.26 -11.97 15.28
CA PRO A 181 8.33 -11.46 16.66
C PRO A 181 9.70 -10.85 17.03
N TRP A 182 10.73 -11.10 16.23
CA TRP A 182 12.05 -10.48 16.37
C TRP A 182 12.17 -9.11 15.73
N TRP A 183 11.19 -8.72 14.92
CA TRP A 183 11.24 -7.46 14.19
C TRP A 183 10.81 -6.30 15.10
N ARG A 184 11.56 -5.22 15.05
CA ARG A 184 11.36 -4.01 15.87
C ARG A 184 11.27 -2.79 14.97
N THR A 185 10.48 -1.80 15.36
CA THR A 185 10.54 -0.49 14.72
C THR A 185 11.90 0.13 14.97
N PRO A 186 12.67 0.50 13.94
CA PRO A 186 13.97 1.13 14.11
C PRO A 186 13.87 2.40 14.95
N THR A 187 14.64 2.46 16.04
CA THR A 187 14.78 3.64 16.87
C THR A 187 16.19 4.19 16.74
N GLY A 188 16.34 5.52 16.74
CA GLY A 188 17.67 6.14 16.88
C GLY A 188 18.29 5.80 18.23
N GLY A 189 19.63 5.92 18.36
CA GLY A 189 20.42 5.52 19.52
C GLY A 189 19.97 6.05 20.89
N ASN A 190 18.85 6.72 20.96
CA ASN A 190 18.10 7.05 22.16
C ASN A 190 16.74 6.34 22.02
N GLN A 191 16.43 5.40 22.89
CA GLN A 191 15.26 4.49 22.79
C GLN A 191 13.89 5.16 22.56
N ASN A 192 13.81 6.48 22.74
CA ASN A 192 12.59 7.27 22.54
C ASN A 192 12.57 8.10 21.25
N LYS A 193 13.57 7.97 20.36
CA LYS A 193 13.59 8.69 19.09
C LYS A 193 13.50 7.73 17.92
N LEU A 194 12.53 7.97 17.04
CA LEU A 194 12.42 7.23 15.78
C LEU A 194 13.64 7.52 14.90
N ALA A 195 14.20 6.48 14.29
CA ALA A 195 15.24 6.62 13.28
C ALA A 195 14.63 6.81 11.90
N GLY A 196 15.34 7.53 11.03
CA GLY A 196 14.99 7.59 9.61
C GLY A 196 15.09 6.21 8.97
N SER A 197 14.07 5.85 8.20
CA SER A 197 14.01 4.61 7.43
C SER A 197 14.32 4.89 5.97
N LEU A 198 15.24 4.12 5.38
CA LEU A 198 15.50 4.20 3.95
C LEU A 198 14.24 3.80 3.15
N ALA A 199 13.60 2.70 3.52
CA ALA A 199 12.39 2.21 2.85
C ALA A 199 11.25 3.23 2.96
N GLY A 200 10.93 3.72 4.16
CA GLY A 200 9.90 4.75 4.36
C GLY A 200 10.19 6.02 3.57
N THR A 201 11.46 6.46 3.54
CA THR A 201 11.86 7.66 2.80
C THR A 201 11.78 7.46 1.29
N CYS A 202 12.23 6.32 0.76
CA CYS A 202 12.15 6.01 -0.67
C CYS A 202 10.69 5.91 -1.15
N TRP A 203 9.84 5.19 -0.43
CA TRP A 203 8.43 5.06 -0.80
C TRP A 203 7.68 6.39 -0.71
N ARG A 204 7.99 7.23 0.30
CA ARG A 204 7.43 8.58 0.38
C ARG A 204 7.87 9.44 -0.81
N LEU A 205 9.14 9.34 -1.23
CA LEU A 205 9.65 10.03 -2.42
C LEU A 205 8.98 9.53 -3.71
N PHE A 206 8.80 8.22 -3.86
CA PHE A 206 8.09 7.65 -5.01
C PHE A 206 6.66 8.19 -5.08
N ALA A 207 5.97 8.25 -3.96
CA ALA A 207 4.62 8.79 -3.90
C ALA A 207 4.57 10.29 -4.25
N GLU A 208 5.55 11.10 -3.79
CA GLU A 208 5.66 12.50 -4.16
C GLU A 208 5.87 12.71 -5.67
N LYS A 209 6.63 11.83 -6.29
CA LYS A 209 6.93 11.88 -7.74
C LYS A 209 5.90 11.13 -8.59
N GLU A 210 4.83 10.62 -7.98
CA GLU A 210 3.81 9.80 -8.65
C GLU A 210 4.45 8.62 -9.41
N PHE A 211 5.55 8.10 -8.87
CA PHE A 211 6.33 7.05 -9.49
C PHE A 211 5.91 5.67 -8.97
N ASN A 212 5.41 4.83 -9.86
CA ASN A 212 5.16 3.42 -9.55
C ASN A 212 6.38 2.56 -9.96
N PRO A 213 7.14 2.00 -9.00
CA PRO A 213 8.34 1.22 -9.31
C PRO A 213 8.05 -0.12 -10.01
N PHE A 214 6.79 -0.56 -10.06
CA PHE A 214 6.38 -1.79 -10.77
C PHE A 214 6.00 -1.54 -12.24
N GLU A 215 5.86 -0.28 -12.65
CA GLU A 215 5.61 0.03 -14.04
C GLU A 215 6.90 0.04 -14.85
N VAL A 216 6.94 -0.78 -15.89
CA VAL A 216 8.03 -0.75 -16.86
C VAL A 216 7.83 0.46 -17.77
N HIS A 217 8.53 1.54 -17.48
CA HIS A 217 8.51 2.70 -18.37
C HIS A 217 9.14 2.30 -19.72
N LYS A 218 8.29 2.14 -20.74
CA LYS A 218 8.79 2.04 -22.11
C LYS A 218 9.42 3.38 -22.47
N LYS A 219 10.73 3.42 -22.57
CA LYS A 219 11.47 4.53 -23.18
C LYS A 219 11.21 4.59 -24.67
#